data_add1d2ba8aa732fc079af730b0a477c0
#
_entry.id   add1d2ba8aa732fc079af730b0a477c0
#
_cell.length_a   1.000
_cell.length_b   1.000
_cell.length_c   1.000
_cell.angle_alpha   90.00
_cell.angle_beta   90.00
_cell.angle_gamma   90.00
#
_symmetry.space_group_name_H-M   'P 1'
#
loop_
_entity.id
_entity.type
_entity.pdbx_description
1 polymer ?
#
loop_
_entity_poly.entity_id
_entity_poly.type
_entity_poly.pdbx_seq_one_letter_code
_entity_poly.pdbx_strand_id
1 'polypeptide(L)'
;MKLNKLLIALIFLISNTSISLGIEIKIQVEIDDEIITNIDVENEKKYLTFLNPKLKELKKKDFDKIAKDSLIREIIKKKELKKIFDIDKKYKFVDKIEENLLKQKNINDKNEFINFLNYNNLNYKDIRHKLKLEALWNQLVYKKYSNNIEINEEEIRENITNQLKNSKKKYEYNLSEIVFQEKQNENILDTLKKIKDSIKKVGFENTATMFSLSNTSKNGGLIGWINEVQITEKIRNEISKLKINQISNPIKIPNGILLIKINEKKEFGQKIDIEKELKRFIEIEKNRQLNNFSIIFYKRLKQNTVINDY
;
A
#
# COMPACT_ATOMS: atom_id res chain seq x y z
N MET A 1 12.99 -30.44 65.12
CA MET A 1 11.66 -30.40 64.43
C MET A 1 11.12 -28.98 64.15
N LYS A 2 11.55 -27.91 64.83
CA LYS A 2 11.12 -26.51 64.57
C LYS A 2 11.86 -25.81 63.47
N LEU A 3 13.14 -26.16 63.17
CA LEU A 3 13.99 -25.53 62.18
C LEU A 3 13.53 -25.88 60.72
N ASN A 4 13.10 -27.13 60.50
CA ASN A 4 12.64 -27.55 59.14
C ASN A 4 11.29 -26.94 58.76
N LYS A 5 10.43 -26.57 59.70
CA LYS A 5 9.16 -25.88 59.41
C LYS A 5 9.38 -24.42 59.00
N LEU A 6 10.41 -23.76 59.55
CA LEU A 6 10.79 -22.38 59.19
C LEU A 6 11.39 -22.31 57.80
N LEU A 7 12.19 -23.31 57.39
CA LEU A 7 12.81 -23.38 56.05
C LEU A 7 11.74 -23.65 54.97
N ILE A 8 10.74 -24.50 55.25
CA ILE A 8 9.64 -24.76 54.32
C ILE A 8 8.74 -23.53 54.15
N ALA A 9 8.50 -22.76 55.25
CA ALA A 9 7.75 -21.51 55.17
C ALA A 9 8.49 -20.43 54.40
N LEU A 10 9.84 -20.38 54.45
CA LEU A 10 10.66 -19.44 53.69
C LEU A 10 10.67 -19.77 52.18
N ILE A 11 10.69 -21.08 51.83
CA ILE A 11 10.61 -21.52 50.42
C ILE A 11 9.22 -21.22 49.82
N PHE A 12 8.13 -21.29 50.60
CA PHE A 12 6.77 -20.97 50.16
C PHE A 12 6.55 -19.45 49.96
N LEU A 13 7.34 -18.57 50.62
CA LEU A 13 7.25 -17.11 50.45
C LEU A 13 7.98 -16.62 49.17
N ILE A 14 8.96 -17.38 48.67
CA ILE A 14 9.74 -17.01 47.48
C ILE A 14 9.01 -17.46 46.19
N SER A 15 8.08 -18.43 46.27
CA SER A 15 7.39 -19.00 45.08
C SER A 15 6.21 -18.19 44.56
N ASN A 16 5.86 -17.03 45.17
CA ASN A 16 4.74 -16.19 44.73
C ASN A 16 5.10 -14.82 44.13
N THR A 17 6.35 -14.60 43.79
CA THR A 17 6.66 -13.45 42.92
C THR A 17 6.35 -13.82 41.50
N SER A 18 5.09 -13.75 41.10
CA SER A 18 4.71 -13.65 39.70
C SER A 18 5.34 -12.37 39.15
N ILE A 19 6.50 -12.49 38.49
CA ILE A 19 7.04 -11.40 37.72
C ILE A 19 6.05 -11.18 36.55
N SER A 20 5.08 -10.31 36.81
CA SER A 20 4.25 -9.77 35.71
C SER A 20 5.21 -8.95 34.84
N LEU A 21 5.68 -9.55 33.76
CA LEU A 21 6.32 -8.82 32.67
C LEU A 21 5.26 -7.94 32.02
N GLY A 22 4.95 -6.81 32.67
CA GLY A 22 4.11 -5.78 32.09
C GLY A 22 4.74 -5.31 30.79
N ILE A 23 3.99 -5.32 29.71
CA ILE A 23 4.43 -4.70 28.45
C ILE A 23 4.52 -3.19 28.73
N GLU A 24 5.74 -2.65 28.69
CA GLU A 24 5.98 -1.22 28.83
C GLU A 24 5.39 -0.50 27.61
N ILE A 25 4.39 0.34 27.83
CA ILE A 25 3.78 1.15 26.77
C ILE A 25 4.58 2.44 26.62
N LYS A 26 5.11 2.69 25.40
CA LYS A 26 5.89 3.89 25.05
C LYS A 26 5.20 4.63 23.93
N ILE A 27 5.05 5.93 24.06
CA ILE A 27 4.63 6.81 22.97
C ILE A 27 5.75 6.81 21.93
N GLN A 28 5.40 6.63 20.67
CA GLN A 28 6.31 6.65 19.53
C GLN A 28 6.09 7.87 18.65
N VAL A 29 4.83 8.30 18.48
CA VAL A 29 4.46 9.46 17.70
C VAL A 29 3.24 10.10 18.34
N GLU A 30 3.19 11.42 18.34
CA GLU A 30 2.03 12.22 18.67
C GLU A 30 1.57 12.96 17.41
N ILE A 31 0.26 12.93 17.13
CA ILE A 31 -0.34 13.52 15.93
C ILE A 31 -1.55 14.35 16.38
N ASP A 32 -1.38 15.68 16.48
CA ASP A 32 -2.34 16.58 17.11
C ASP A 32 -2.73 16.06 18.52
N ASP A 33 -3.93 15.49 18.67
CA ASP A 33 -4.51 14.93 19.90
C ASP A 33 -4.52 13.39 19.95
N GLU A 34 -3.98 12.72 18.93
CA GLU A 34 -3.87 11.25 18.86
C GLU A 34 -2.43 10.78 19.08
N ILE A 35 -2.24 9.63 19.73
CA ILE A 35 -0.93 9.04 20.00
C ILE A 35 -0.77 7.70 19.30
N ILE A 36 0.44 7.38 18.89
CA ILE A 36 0.86 6.06 18.41
C ILE A 36 1.83 5.48 19.43
N THR A 37 1.53 4.29 19.93
CA THR A 37 2.37 3.56 20.88
C THR A 37 3.26 2.52 20.18
N ASN A 38 4.24 1.98 20.94
CA ASN A 38 5.02 0.83 20.49
C ASN A 38 4.14 -0.40 20.17
N ILE A 39 3.00 -0.57 20.88
CA ILE A 39 2.06 -1.66 20.64
C ILE A 39 1.36 -1.47 19.29
N ASP A 40 0.95 -0.24 18.98
CA ASP A 40 0.32 0.07 17.70
C ASP A 40 1.29 -0.20 16.54
N VAL A 41 2.56 0.19 16.70
CA VAL A 41 3.62 -0.07 15.71
C VAL A 41 3.80 -1.57 15.47
N GLU A 42 3.87 -2.39 16.52
CA GLU A 42 4.00 -3.85 16.38
C GLU A 42 2.76 -4.48 15.72
N ASN A 43 1.54 -4.02 16.04
CA ASN A 43 0.33 -4.49 15.39
C ASN A 43 0.27 -4.08 13.91
N GLU A 44 0.70 -2.86 13.60
CA GLU A 44 0.79 -2.39 12.20
C GLU A 44 1.80 -3.21 11.39
N LYS A 45 2.95 -3.59 11.97
CA LYS A 45 3.92 -4.47 11.32
C LYS A 45 3.33 -5.83 10.96
N LYS A 46 2.50 -6.42 11.82
CA LYS A 46 1.78 -7.66 11.50
C LYS A 46 0.84 -7.46 10.31
N TYR A 47 0.07 -6.36 10.31
CA TYR A 47 -0.82 -6.01 9.20
C TYR A 47 -0.06 -5.80 7.88
N LEU A 48 1.01 -5.03 7.90
CA LEU A 48 1.83 -4.78 6.72
C LEU A 48 2.48 -6.08 6.20
N THR A 49 2.92 -6.96 7.10
CA THR A 49 3.43 -8.29 6.75
C THR A 49 2.37 -9.17 6.09
N PHE A 50 1.12 -9.09 6.54
CA PHE A 50 0.00 -9.77 5.89
C PHE A 50 -0.20 -9.28 4.44
N LEU A 51 -0.04 -8.00 4.19
CA LEU A 51 -0.13 -7.43 2.83
C LEU A 51 1.10 -7.79 1.99
N ASN A 52 2.30 -7.59 2.54
CA ASN A 52 3.58 -7.85 1.90
C ASN A 52 4.51 -8.66 2.82
N PRO A 53 4.57 -10.01 2.69
CA PRO A 53 5.39 -10.87 3.55
C PRO A 53 6.89 -10.57 3.52
N LYS A 54 7.40 -9.97 2.43
CA LYS A 54 8.83 -9.63 2.29
C LYS A 54 9.30 -8.55 3.28
N LEU A 55 8.37 -7.81 3.89
CA LEU A 55 8.71 -6.82 4.91
C LEU A 55 9.39 -7.42 6.15
N LYS A 56 9.23 -8.72 6.40
CA LYS A 56 9.96 -9.44 7.46
C LYS A 56 11.47 -9.45 7.27
N GLU A 57 11.96 -9.26 6.04
CA GLU A 57 13.38 -9.25 5.70
C GLU A 57 14.06 -7.91 6.04
N LEU A 58 13.28 -6.89 6.36
CA LEU A 58 13.79 -5.56 6.70
C LEU A 58 14.44 -5.53 8.09
N LYS A 59 15.44 -4.63 8.25
CA LYS A 59 15.94 -4.28 9.57
C LYS A 59 14.81 -3.68 10.43
N LYS A 60 14.81 -3.98 11.72
CA LYS A 60 13.80 -3.51 12.66
C LYS A 60 13.51 -2.01 12.51
N LYS A 61 14.58 -1.17 12.51
CA LYS A 61 14.44 0.30 12.38
C LYS A 61 13.71 0.75 11.13
N ASP A 62 13.98 0.10 9.98
CA ASP A 62 13.34 0.45 8.71
C ASP A 62 11.88 0.01 8.72
N PHE A 63 11.58 -1.15 9.28
CA PHE A 63 10.22 -1.64 9.40
C PHE A 63 9.39 -0.83 10.39
N ASP A 64 9.95 -0.45 11.55
CA ASP A 64 9.28 0.42 12.53
C ASP A 64 8.91 1.77 11.89
N LYS A 65 9.81 2.34 11.08
CA LYS A 65 9.54 3.58 10.35
C LYS A 65 8.37 3.43 9.37
N ILE A 66 8.34 2.35 8.59
CA ILE A 66 7.24 2.07 7.65
C ILE A 66 5.91 1.94 8.40
N ALA A 67 5.90 1.23 9.52
CA ALA A 67 4.72 1.04 10.35
C ALA A 67 4.24 2.38 10.95
N LYS A 68 5.15 3.21 11.47
CA LYS A 68 4.82 4.57 11.94
C LYS A 68 4.24 5.43 10.83
N ASP A 69 4.88 5.48 9.66
CA ASP A 69 4.39 6.25 8.50
C ASP A 69 3.00 5.77 8.02
N SER A 70 2.73 4.46 8.11
CA SER A 70 1.41 3.87 7.79
C SER A 70 0.34 4.32 8.77
N LEU A 71 0.61 4.25 10.08
CA LEU A 71 -0.31 4.69 11.14
C LEU A 71 -0.57 6.20 11.08
N ILE A 72 0.46 7.01 10.86
CA ILE A 72 0.33 8.46 10.66
C ILE A 72 -0.64 8.74 9.50
N ARG A 73 -0.46 8.03 8.39
CA ARG A 73 -1.34 8.17 7.22
C ARG A 73 -2.78 7.78 7.53
N GLU A 74 -2.99 6.73 8.28
CA GLU A 74 -4.31 6.27 8.69
C GLU A 74 -5.01 7.29 9.60
N ILE A 75 -4.32 7.83 10.61
CA ILE A 75 -4.86 8.84 11.53
C ILE A 75 -5.26 10.11 10.77
N ILE A 76 -4.40 10.64 9.90
CA ILE A 76 -4.70 11.84 9.11
C ILE A 76 -5.92 11.62 8.21
N LYS A 77 -5.99 10.47 7.52
CA LYS A 77 -7.15 10.13 6.70
C LYS A 77 -8.42 9.98 7.55
N LYS A 78 -8.36 9.26 8.66
CA LYS A 78 -9.46 9.05 9.61
C LYS A 78 -10.01 10.37 10.13
N LYS A 79 -9.14 11.32 10.51
CA LYS A 79 -9.52 12.66 10.97
C LYS A 79 -10.32 13.42 9.91
N GLU A 80 -9.90 13.39 8.66
CA GLU A 80 -10.62 14.03 7.56
C GLU A 80 -11.94 13.31 7.24
N LEU A 81 -11.96 11.97 7.28
CA LEU A 81 -13.17 11.18 7.03
C LEU A 81 -14.26 11.42 8.06
N LYS A 82 -13.93 11.56 9.34
CA LYS A 82 -14.88 11.85 10.43
C LYS A 82 -15.68 13.13 10.20
N LYS A 83 -15.18 14.09 9.41
CA LYS A 83 -15.90 15.34 9.09
C LYS A 83 -17.08 15.11 8.14
N ILE A 84 -17.10 13.99 7.40
CA ILE A 84 -18.01 13.77 6.27
C ILE A 84 -18.78 12.46 6.40
N PHE A 85 -18.17 11.43 7.01
CA PHE A 85 -18.73 10.11 7.14
C PHE A 85 -18.85 9.68 8.60
N ASP A 86 -19.92 8.96 8.90
CA ASP A 86 -19.99 8.18 10.13
C ASP A 86 -19.11 6.92 9.98
N ILE A 87 -17.88 7.01 10.51
CA ILE A 87 -16.89 5.92 10.40
C ILE A 87 -17.26 4.68 11.23
N ASP A 88 -18.23 4.76 12.13
CA ASP A 88 -18.68 3.64 12.97
C ASP A 88 -19.79 2.84 12.29
N LYS A 89 -20.48 3.45 11.34
CA LYS A 89 -21.52 2.82 10.54
C LYS A 89 -20.98 1.62 9.74
N LYS A 90 -21.83 0.62 9.54
CA LYS A 90 -21.58 -0.51 8.63
C LYS A 90 -21.90 -0.09 7.19
N TYR A 91 -20.98 -0.36 6.26
CA TYR A 91 -21.12 -0.08 4.85
C TYR A 91 -21.05 -1.38 4.05
N LYS A 92 -22.09 -1.69 3.26
CA LYS A 92 -22.17 -2.92 2.44
C LYS A 92 -21.03 -3.09 1.44
N PHE A 93 -20.50 -1.98 0.89
CA PHE A 93 -19.40 -2.05 -0.07
C PHE A 93 -18.11 -2.61 0.56
N VAL A 94 -17.95 -2.57 1.89
CA VAL A 94 -16.79 -3.15 2.58
C VAL A 94 -16.79 -4.67 2.44
N ASP A 95 -17.95 -5.31 2.39
CA ASP A 95 -18.07 -6.76 2.20
C ASP A 95 -17.48 -7.18 0.85
N LYS A 96 -17.77 -6.41 -0.21
CA LYS A 96 -17.23 -6.67 -1.55
C LYS A 96 -15.71 -6.47 -1.63
N ILE A 97 -15.17 -5.49 -0.88
CA ILE A 97 -13.72 -5.27 -0.81
C ILE A 97 -13.06 -6.43 -0.07
N GLU A 98 -13.66 -6.91 1.02
CA GLU A 98 -13.21 -8.09 1.74
C GLU A 98 -13.20 -9.33 0.84
N GLU A 99 -14.28 -9.60 0.09
CA GLU A 99 -14.33 -10.69 -0.88
C GLU A 99 -13.21 -10.62 -1.93
N ASN A 100 -12.91 -9.42 -2.44
CA ASN A 100 -11.82 -9.23 -3.39
C ASN A 100 -10.45 -9.51 -2.75
N LEU A 101 -10.25 -9.09 -1.49
CA LEU A 101 -9.03 -9.39 -0.73
C LEU A 101 -8.85 -10.89 -0.52
N LEU A 102 -9.93 -11.61 -0.16
CA LEU A 102 -9.94 -13.06 -0.01
C LEU A 102 -9.48 -13.75 -1.31
N LYS A 103 -10.06 -13.35 -2.45
CA LYS A 103 -9.68 -13.87 -3.77
C LYS A 103 -8.21 -13.63 -4.10
N GLN A 104 -7.70 -12.42 -3.81
CA GLN A 104 -6.28 -12.07 -4.04
C GLN A 104 -5.32 -12.89 -3.17
N LYS A 105 -5.78 -13.33 -2.00
CA LYS A 105 -5.00 -14.14 -1.05
C LYS A 105 -5.25 -15.64 -1.21
N ASN A 106 -6.06 -16.07 -2.20
CA ASN A 106 -6.49 -17.45 -2.40
C ASN A 106 -7.14 -18.08 -1.16
N ILE A 107 -7.96 -17.30 -0.46
CA ILE A 107 -8.73 -17.71 0.71
C ILE A 107 -10.17 -17.93 0.27
N ASN A 108 -10.76 -19.09 0.57
CA ASN A 108 -12.03 -19.52 -0.02
C ASN A 108 -13.24 -18.85 0.63
N ASP A 109 -13.21 -18.64 1.94
CA ASP A 109 -14.32 -18.08 2.68
C ASP A 109 -13.89 -17.23 3.89
N LYS A 110 -14.88 -16.59 4.49
CA LYS A 110 -14.69 -15.70 5.63
C LYS A 110 -14.17 -16.42 6.88
N ASN A 111 -14.56 -17.67 7.15
CA ASN A 111 -14.12 -18.41 8.32
C ASN A 111 -12.65 -18.78 8.20
N GLU A 112 -12.25 -19.25 7.00
CA GLU A 112 -10.83 -19.47 6.68
C GLU A 112 -10.03 -18.17 6.86
N PHE A 113 -10.57 -17.03 6.43
CA PHE A 113 -9.93 -15.73 6.61
C PHE A 113 -9.75 -15.38 8.09
N ILE A 114 -10.80 -15.51 8.90
CA ILE A 114 -10.73 -15.24 10.34
C ILE A 114 -9.70 -16.16 11.01
N ASN A 115 -9.69 -17.44 10.69
CA ASN A 115 -8.72 -18.40 11.22
C ASN A 115 -7.29 -18.04 10.79
N PHE A 116 -7.09 -17.66 9.53
CA PHE A 116 -5.81 -17.20 9.02
C PHE A 116 -5.32 -15.94 9.77
N LEU A 117 -6.20 -14.96 9.98
CA LEU A 117 -5.86 -13.75 10.74
C LEU A 117 -5.49 -14.07 12.18
N ASN A 118 -6.28 -14.90 12.87
CA ASN A 118 -6.02 -15.32 14.25
C ASN A 118 -4.67 -16.05 14.38
N TYR A 119 -4.35 -16.93 13.43
CA TYR A 119 -3.05 -17.63 13.38
C TYR A 119 -1.88 -16.64 13.27
N ASN A 120 -2.07 -15.52 12.58
CA ASN A 120 -1.07 -14.46 12.42
C ASN A 120 -1.16 -13.36 13.50
N ASN A 121 -1.92 -13.57 14.58
CA ASN A 121 -2.16 -12.59 15.66
C ASN A 121 -2.70 -11.25 15.12
N LEU A 122 -3.61 -11.31 14.13
CA LEU A 122 -4.34 -10.17 13.57
C LEU A 122 -5.80 -10.22 13.97
N ASN A 123 -6.34 -9.06 14.35
CA ASN A 123 -7.76 -8.95 14.70
C ASN A 123 -8.61 -8.68 13.46
N TYR A 124 -9.62 -9.51 13.20
CA TYR A 124 -10.51 -9.34 12.06
C TYR A 124 -11.23 -7.98 12.04
N LYS A 125 -11.65 -7.46 13.20
CA LYS A 125 -12.34 -6.16 13.27
C LYS A 125 -11.42 -5.01 12.86
N ASP A 126 -10.15 -5.08 13.26
CA ASP A 126 -9.15 -4.05 12.91
C ASP A 126 -8.84 -4.07 11.42
N ILE A 127 -8.70 -5.25 10.82
CA ILE A 127 -8.51 -5.39 9.37
C ILE A 127 -9.71 -4.82 8.62
N ARG A 128 -10.93 -5.17 9.04
CA ARG A 128 -12.14 -4.61 8.42
C ARG A 128 -12.25 -3.10 8.59
N HIS A 129 -11.84 -2.58 9.73
CA HIS A 129 -11.80 -1.13 9.97
C HIS A 129 -10.84 -0.44 9.00
N LYS A 130 -9.62 -0.97 8.82
CA LYS A 130 -8.64 -0.45 7.86
C LYS A 130 -9.18 -0.49 6.42
N LEU A 131 -9.78 -1.58 5.99
CA LEU A 131 -10.42 -1.69 4.67
C LEU A 131 -11.54 -0.64 4.49
N LYS A 132 -12.36 -0.43 5.52
CA LYS A 132 -13.42 0.58 5.53
C LYS A 132 -12.86 2.00 5.38
N LEU A 133 -11.81 2.36 6.14
CA LEU A 133 -11.20 3.68 6.06
C LEU A 133 -10.61 3.95 4.66
N GLU A 134 -9.92 2.99 4.07
CA GLU A 134 -9.38 3.13 2.71
C GLU A 134 -10.49 3.27 1.66
N ALA A 135 -11.58 2.51 1.80
CA ALA A 135 -12.70 2.61 0.88
C ALA A 135 -13.44 3.95 0.99
N LEU A 136 -13.67 4.43 2.22
CA LEU A 136 -14.26 5.75 2.45
C LEU A 136 -13.35 6.87 1.96
N TRP A 137 -12.02 6.72 2.10
CA TRP A 137 -11.06 7.65 1.54
C TRP A 137 -11.15 7.73 0.02
N ASN A 138 -11.21 6.59 -0.67
CA ASN A 138 -11.38 6.56 -2.12
C ASN A 138 -12.72 7.20 -2.55
N GLN A 139 -13.78 6.97 -1.78
CA GLN A 139 -15.10 7.59 -2.03
C GLN A 139 -15.04 9.12 -1.81
N LEU A 140 -14.35 9.59 -0.79
CA LEU A 140 -14.13 11.02 -0.55
C LEU A 140 -13.37 11.68 -1.70
N VAL A 141 -12.26 11.05 -2.12
CA VAL A 141 -11.44 11.52 -3.24
C VAL A 141 -12.29 11.57 -4.53
N TYR A 142 -13.03 10.53 -4.81
CA TYR A 142 -13.95 10.50 -5.95
C TYR A 142 -14.97 11.62 -5.89
N LYS A 143 -15.69 11.77 -4.77
CA LYS A 143 -16.70 12.83 -4.58
C LYS A 143 -16.12 14.23 -4.77
N LYS A 144 -14.86 14.43 -4.33
CA LYS A 144 -14.21 15.74 -4.35
C LYS A 144 -13.62 16.10 -5.71
N TYR A 145 -13.16 15.10 -6.48
CA TYR A 145 -12.33 15.33 -7.65
C TYR A 145 -12.85 14.67 -8.94
N SER A 146 -14.01 13.99 -8.93
CA SER A 146 -14.55 13.35 -10.14
C SER A 146 -14.79 14.35 -11.27
N ASN A 147 -15.19 15.58 -10.96
CA ASN A 147 -15.41 16.64 -11.95
C ASN A 147 -14.10 17.23 -12.53
N ASN A 148 -12.95 16.89 -11.95
CA ASN A 148 -11.64 17.31 -12.42
C ASN A 148 -10.95 16.22 -13.27
N ILE A 149 -11.65 15.12 -13.54
CA ILE A 149 -11.12 14.03 -14.38
C ILE A 149 -11.34 14.42 -15.83
N GLU A 150 -10.24 14.50 -16.56
CA GLU A 150 -10.24 14.79 -18.00
C GLU A 150 -9.78 13.55 -18.75
N ILE A 151 -10.66 12.98 -19.56
CA ILE A 151 -10.38 11.79 -20.39
C ILE A 151 -10.79 12.10 -21.82
N ASN A 152 -9.82 12.08 -22.71
CA ASN A 152 -10.05 12.18 -24.15
C ASN A 152 -10.25 10.77 -24.72
N GLU A 153 -11.50 10.35 -24.80
CA GLU A 153 -11.86 9.01 -25.29
C GLU A 153 -11.46 8.79 -26.77
N GLU A 154 -11.55 9.83 -27.58
CA GLU A 154 -11.20 9.77 -29.00
C GLU A 154 -9.70 9.52 -29.19
N GLU A 155 -8.86 10.26 -28.47
CA GLU A 155 -7.40 10.07 -28.48
C GLU A 155 -7.02 8.66 -27.98
N ILE A 156 -7.69 8.16 -26.93
CA ILE A 156 -7.46 6.80 -26.42
C ILE A 156 -7.84 5.77 -27.48
N ARG A 157 -8.98 5.92 -28.13
CA ARG A 157 -9.46 5.05 -29.21
C ARG A 157 -8.50 5.01 -30.40
N GLU A 158 -8.05 6.17 -30.84
CA GLU A 158 -7.05 6.27 -31.89
C GLU A 158 -5.74 5.59 -31.52
N ASN A 159 -5.24 5.82 -30.32
CA ASN A 159 -4.05 5.19 -29.80
C ASN A 159 -4.17 3.67 -29.78
N ILE A 160 -5.29 3.11 -29.27
CA ILE A 160 -5.55 1.67 -29.29
C ILE A 160 -5.55 1.15 -30.73
N THR A 161 -6.28 1.81 -31.63
CA THR A 161 -6.42 1.40 -33.03
C THR A 161 -5.08 1.40 -33.77
N ASN A 162 -4.29 2.45 -33.58
CA ASN A 162 -2.96 2.57 -34.22
C ASN A 162 -1.99 1.51 -33.69
N GLN A 163 -2.03 1.22 -32.40
CA GLN A 163 -1.23 0.14 -31.81
C GLN A 163 -1.62 -1.23 -32.37
N LEU A 164 -2.92 -1.47 -32.55
CA LEU A 164 -3.42 -2.72 -33.09
C LEU A 164 -3.00 -2.93 -34.56
N LYS A 165 -2.92 -1.85 -35.34
CA LYS A 165 -2.47 -1.91 -36.74
C LYS A 165 -0.95 -2.12 -36.86
N ASN A 166 -0.18 -1.51 -35.97
CA ASN A 166 1.29 -1.44 -36.10
C ASN A 166 2.04 -2.60 -35.41
N SER A 167 1.39 -3.33 -34.49
CA SER A 167 2.05 -4.40 -33.72
C SER A 167 1.73 -5.78 -34.28
N LYS A 168 2.76 -6.47 -34.83
CA LYS A 168 2.65 -7.88 -35.24
C LYS A 168 2.49 -8.84 -34.07
N LYS A 169 3.03 -8.50 -32.90
CA LYS A 169 2.92 -9.24 -31.63
C LYS A 169 2.43 -8.31 -30.55
N LYS A 170 1.55 -8.81 -29.69
CA LYS A 170 0.95 -8.08 -28.56
C LYS A 170 1.32 -8.77 -27.28
N TYR A 171 1.56 -7.98 -26.23
CA TYR A 171 2.00 -8.49 -24.96
C TYR A 171 1.08 -8.06 -23.82
N GLU A 172 0.97 -8.90 -22.81
CA GLU A 172 0.52 -8.54 -21.48
C GLU A 172 1.73 -8.56 -20.55
N TYR A 173 1.77 -7.57 -19.67
CA TYR A 173 2.84 -7.38 -18.70
C TYR A 173 2.26 -7.44 -17.28
N ASN A 174 2.86 -8.24 -16.42
CA ASN A 174 2.65 -8.14 -14.98
C ASN A 174 3.67 -7.14 -14.45
N LEU A 175 3.17 -6.02 -13.92
CA LEU A 175 3.98 -4.85 -13.57
C LEU A 175 3.93 -4.54 -12.10
N SER A 176 5.03 -3.97 -11.59
CA SER A 176 5.09 -3.27 -10.32
C SER A 176 5.63 -1.87 -10.52
N GLU A 177 5.22 -0.92 -9.65
CA GLU A 177 5.57 0.49 -9.76
C GLU A 177 6.13 1.07 -8.45
N ILE A 178 6.98 2.09 -8.59
CA ILE A 178 7.34 3.03 -7.54
C ILE A 178 7.08 4.43 -8.07
N VAL A 179 6.17 5.16 -7.44
CA VAL A 179 5.89 6.57 -7.75
C VAL A 179 6.45 7.43 -6.61
N PHE A 180 7.31 8.38 -6.94
CA PHE A 180 7.89 9.27 -5.95
C PHE A 180 8.00 10.71 -6.48
N GLN A 181 8.13 11.65 -5.56
CA GLN A 181 8.25 13.08 -5.84
C GLN A 181 9.52 13.64 -5.18
N GLU A 182 9.90 14.80 -5.63
CA GLU A 182 10.86 15.63 -4.90
C GLU A 182 10.31 15.99 -3.52
N LYS A 183 11.12 15.80 -2.48
CA LYS A 183 10.78 16.27 -1.14
C LYS A 183 11.24 17.71 -0.97
N GLN A 184 10.56 18.46 -0.08
CA GLN A 184 11.08 19.76 0.34
C GLN A 184 12.53 19.59 0.85
N ASN A 185 13.46 20.36 0.31
CA ASN A 185 14.90 20.34 0.63
C ASN A 185 15.68 19.09 0.19
N GLU A 186 15.18 18.27 -0.71
CA GLU A 186 15.88 17.10 -1.23
C GLU A 186 15.80 17.05 -2.76
N ASN A 187 16.95 17.03 -3.45
CA ASN A 187 17.00 16.94 -4.90
C ASN A 187 16.40 15.60 -5.37
N ILE A 188 15.64 15.64 -6.46
CA ILE A 188 15.04 14.45 -7.07
C ILE A 188 16.07 13.36 -7.40
N LEU A 189 17.29 13.74 -7.76
CA LEU A 189 18.39 12.81 -8.04
C LEU A 189 18.85 12.08 -6.79
N ASP A 190 18.88 12.74 -5.63
CA ASP A 190 19.25 12.13 -4.35
C ASP A 190 18.16 11.14 -3.90
N THR A 191 16.89 11.51 -4.09
CA THR A 191 15.77 10.60 -3.82
C THR A 191 15.85 9.37 -4.74
N LEU A 192 16.11 9.56 -6.03
CA LEU A 192 16.29 8.46 -6.99
C LEU A 192 17.46 7.54 -6.60
N LYS A 193 18.58 8.11 -6.17
CA LYS A 193 19.75 7.35 -5.69
C LYS A 193 19.38 6.51 -4.49
N LYS A 194 18.72 7.11 -3.49
CA LYS A 194 18.24 6.39 -2.28
C LYS A 194 17.31 5.22 -2.65
N ILE A 195 16.39 5.43 -3.60
CA ILE A 195 15.47 4.39 -4.08
C ILE A 195 16.27 3.27 -4.76
N LYS A 196 17.19 3.59 -5.67
CA LYS A 196 18.03 2.59 -6.35
C LYS A 196 18.88 1.78 -5.36
N ASP A 197 19.46 2.43 -4.37
CA ASP A 197 20.26 1.78 -3.33
C ASP A 197 19.38 0.90 -2.43
N SER A 198 18.16 1.33 -2.13
CA SER A 198 17.16 0.53 -1.40
C SER A 198 16.75 -0.70 -2.21
N ILE A 199 16.49 -0.57 -3.51
CA ILE A 199 16.16 -1.70 -4.38
C ILE A 199 17.27 -2.77 -4.37
N LYS A 200 18.52 -2.35 -4.38
CA LYS A 200 19.66 -3.28 -4.29
C LYS A 200 19.73 -4.01 -2.95
N LYS A 201 19.36 -3.34 -1.85
CA LYS A 201 19.47 -3.89 -0.49
C LYS A 201 18.30 -4.78 -0.09
N VAL A 202 17.08 -4.37 -0.42
CA VAL A 202 15.85 -4.97 0.13
C VAL A 202 14.83 -5.37 -0.94
N GLY A 203 15.20 -5.23 -2.21
CA GLY A 203 14.32 -5.55 -3.34
C GLY A 203 13.35 -4.44 -3.72
N PHE A 204 12.71 -4.61 -4.88
CA PHE A 204 11.79 -3.62 -5.45
C PHE A 204 10.53 -3.46 -4.59
N GLU A 205 9.95 -4.56 -4.15
CA GLU A 205 8.67 -4.61 -3.44
C GLU A 205 8.75 -3.92 -2.07
N ASN A 206 9.82 -4.19 -1.30
CA ASN A 206 10.06 -3.51 -0.03
C ASN A 206 10.34 -2.02 -0.26
N THR A 207 11.11 -1.68 -1.29
CA THR A 207 11.38 -0.28 -1.65
C THR A 207 10.09 0.43 -2.07
N ALA A 208 9.20 -0.22 -2.81
CA ALA A 208 7.89 0.34 -3.15
C ALA A 208 7.07 0.67 -1.88
N THR A 209 7.05 -0.24 -0.91
CA THR A 209 6.36 0.02 0.37
C THR A 209 6.97 1.20 1.14
N MET A 210 8.30 1.36 1.07
CA MET A 210 9.03 2.43 1.78
C MET A 210 8.87 3.81 1.13
N PHE A 211 8.89 3.88 -0.20
CA PHE A 211 9.08 5.13 -0.92
C PHE A 211 7.93 5.52 -1.84
N SER A 212 7.10 4.55 -2.28
CA SER A 212 6.06 4.84 -3.26
C SER A 212 4.89 5.60 -2.65
N LEU A 213 4.46 6.63 -3.37
CA LEU A 213 3.27 7.42 -3.05
C LEU A 213 1.99 6.78 -3.63
N SER A 214 2.13 5.77 -4.49
CA SER A 214 0.99 5.07 -5.08
C SER A 214 0.23 4.25 -4.05
N ASN A 215 -1.08 4.04 -4.29
CA ASN A 215 -1.90 3.15 -3.48
C ASN A 215 -1.42 1.69 -3.52
N THR A 216 -0.69 1.29 -4.57
CA THR A 216 -0.07 -0.03 -4.70
C THR A 216 1.08 -0.26 -3.71
N SER A 217 1.61 0.81 -3.09
CA SER A 217 2.78 0.75 -2.19
C SER A 217 2.62 -0.28 -1.07
N LYS A 218 1.46 -0.40 -0.45
CA LYS A 218 1.17 -1.36 0.62
C LYS A 218 1.31 -2.81 0.16
N ASN A 219 1.11 -3.07 -1.13
CA ASN A 219 1.25 -4.39 -1.75
C ASN A 219 2.54 -4.50 -2.60
N GLY A 220 3.62 -3.86 -2.16
CA GLY A 220 4.92 -3.92 -2.82
C GLY A 220 4.95 -3.27 -4.21
N GLY A 221 4.02 -2.36 -4.49
CA GLY A 221 3.91 -1.68 -5.77
C GLY A 221 3.24 -2.50 -6.88
N LEU A 222 2.68 -3.68 -6.57
CA LEU A 222 2.09 -4.56 -7.58
C LEU A 222 0.85 -3.94 -8.22
N ILE A 223 0.92 -3.72 -9.54
CA ILE A 223 -0.20 -3.30 -10.39
C ILE A 223 -0.96 -4.53 -10.91
N GLY A 224 -0.23 -5.62 -11.23
CA GLY A 224 -0.77 -6.84 -11.84
C GLY A 224 -0.66 -6.85 -13.36
N TRP A 225 -1.49 -7.67 -14.01
CA TRP A 225 -1.49 -7.86 -15.47
C TRP A 225 -2.18 -6.70 -16.19
N ILE A 226 -1.44 -6.07 -17.12
CA ILE A 226 -1.91 -4.98 -17.97
C ILE A 226 -1.60 -5.33 -19.41
N ASN A 227 -2.59 -5.13 -20.30
CA ASN A 227 -2.37 -5.29 -21.73
C ASN A 227 -1.55 -4.11 -22.28
N GLU A 228 -0.66 -4.37 -23.21
CA GLU A 228 0.22 -3.36 -23.85
C GLU A 228 -0.57 -2.16 -24.40
N VAL A 229 -1.76 -2.41 -24.95
CA VAL A 229 -2.62 -1.34 -25.50
C VAL A 229 -3.18 -0.38 -24.45
N GLN A 230 -3.15 -0.76 -23.16
CA GLN A 230 -3.60 0.06 -22.03
C GLN A 230 -2.48 0.92 -21.46
N ILE A 231 -1.27 0.78 -21.98
CA ILE A 231 -0.07 1.48 -21.51
C ILE A 231 0.19 2.66 -22.44
N THR A 232 0.37 3.87 -21.87
CA THR A 232 0.68 5.06 -22.66
C THR A 232 1.96 4.86 -23.47
N GLU A 233 2.07 5.49 -24.61
CA GLU A 233 3.21 5.35 -25.52
C GLU A 233 4.55 5.58 -24.82
N LYS A 234 4.62 6.62 -23.98
CA LYS A 234 5.81 6.96 -23.21
C LYS A 234 6.28 5.81 -22.32
N ILE A 235 5.36 5.20 -21.57
CA ILE A 235 5.65 4.07 -20.66
C ILE A 235 6.00 2.84 -21.49
N ARG A 236 5.26 2.55 -22.55
CA ARG A 236 5.49 1.40 -23.43
C ARG A 236 6.87 1.44 -24.07
N ASN A 237 7.32 2.60 -24.56
CA ASN A 237 8.64 2.78 -25.15
C ASN A 237 9.77 2.46 -24.16
N GLU A 238 9.57 2.68 -22.87
CA GLU A 238 10.53 2.29 -21.84
C GLU A 238 10.48 0.79 -21.52
N ILE A 239 9.29 0.24 -21.29
CA ILE A 239 9.17 -1.16 -20.86
C ILE A 239 9.42 -2.16 -21.99
N SER A 240 9.19 -1.79 -23.26
CA SER A 240 9.43 -2.68 -24.41
C SER A 240 10.90 -3.11 -24.55
N LYS A 241 11.82 -2.30 -24.04
CA LYS A 241 13.28 -2.55 -24.04
C LYS A 241 13.74 -3.41 -22.88
N LEU A 242 12.86 -3.64 -21.88
CA LEU A 242 13.21 -4.34 -20.65
C LEU A 242 12.97 -5.85 -20.76
N LYS A 243 13.82 -6.59 -20.08
CA LYS A 243 13.64 -8.03 -19.79
C LYS A 243 12.83 -8.21 -18.49
N ILE A 244 12.34 -9.43 -18.28
CA ILE A 244 11.70 -9.83 -17.00
C ILE A 244 12.67 -9.53 -15.86
N ASN A 245 12.15 -9.01 -14.75
CA ASN A 245 12.84 -8.53 -13.55
C ASN A 245 13.69 -7.26 -13.74
N GLN A 246 13.71 -6.64 -14.91
CA GLN A 246 14.37 -5.35 -15.10
C GLN A 246 13.47 -4.18 -14.70
N ILE A 247 14.11 -3.08 -14.33
CA ILE A 247 13.48 -1.83 -13.89
C ILE A 247 13.75 -0.76 -14.95
N SER A 248 12.72 0.06 -15.24
CA SER A 248 12.80 1.14 -16.20
C SER A 248 13.76 2.26 -15.78
N ASN A 249 14.16 3.07 -16.73
CA ASN A 249 14.64 4.41 -16.43
C ASN A 249 13.54 5.22 -15.73
N PRO A 250 13.89 6.30 -15.02
CA PRO A 250 12.91 7.20 -14.41
C PRO A 250 12.01 7.82 -15.49
N ILE A 251 10.71 7.62 -15.36
CA ILE A 251 9.68 8.13 -16.27
C ILE A 251 9.00 9.32 -15.60
N LYS A 252 9.13 10.51 -16.18
CA LYS A 252 8.42 11.70 -15.66
C LYS A 252 6.93 11.56 -15.94
N ILE A 253 6.13 11.67 -14.88
CA ILE A 253 4.67 11.68 -14.90
C ILE A 253 4.17 13.00 -14.26
N PRO A 254 2.91 13.41 -14.44
CA PRO A 254 2.41 14.69 -13.93
C PRO A 254 2.68 14.91 -12.43
N ASN A 255 2.66 13.87 -11.64
CA ASN A 255 2.82 13.95 -10.18
C ASN A 255 4.12 13.32 -9.69
N GLY A 256 5.21 13.41 -10.44
CA GLY A 256 6.52 12.95 -9.99
C GLY A 256 7.26 12.07 -10.98
N ILE A 257 7.94 11.08 -10.45
CA ILE A 257 8.74 10.12 -11.20
C ILE A 257 8.19 8.71 -10.95
N LEU A 258 8.09 7.94 -12.03
CA LEU A 258 7.66 6.56 -12.03
C LEU A 258 8.84 5.65 -12.38
N LEU A 259 9.05 4.61 -11.59
CA LEU A 259 9.86 3.45 -11.94
C LEU A 259 8.93 2.25 -12.10
N ILE A 260 9.14 1.46 -13.14
CA ILE A 260 8.37 0.24 -13.44
C ILE A 260 9.31 -0.95 -13.46
N LYS A 261 8.89 -2.04 -12.83
CA LYS A 261 9.52 -3.36 -12.93
C LYS A 261 8.61 -4.30 -13.70
N ILE A 262 9.16 -5.05 -14.64
CA ILE A 262 8.46 -6.16 -15.30
C ILE A 262 8.63 -7.40 -14.43
N ASN A 263 7.53 -7.89 -13.85
CA ASN A 263 7.54 -9.15 -13.10
C ASN A 263 7.45 -10.34 -14.06
N GLU A 264 6.53 -10.25 -15.02
CA GLU A 264 6.27 -11.27 -16.03
C GLU A 264 5.84 -10.64 -17.34
N LYS A 265 6.00 -11.36 -18.45
CA LYS A 265 5.59 -10.97 -19.79
C LYS A 265 5.09 -12.19 -20.55
N LYS A 266 3.94 -12.08 -21.20
CA LYS A 266 3.42 -13.12 -22.09
C LYS A 266 2.90 -12.56 -23.40
N GLU A 267 2.96 -13.32 -24.48
CA GLU A 267 2.32 -12.97 -25.74
C GLU A 267 0.80 -13.06 -25.57
N PHE A 268 0.11 -12.08 -26.13
CA PHE A 268 -1.34 -12.03 -26.13
C PHE A 268 -1.85 -12.39 -27.53
N GLY A 269 -2.39 -13.59 -27.69
CA GLY A 269 -2.79 -14.15 -28.98
C GLY A 269 -4.25 -13.93 -29.38
N GLN A 270 -5.06 -13.25 -28.54
CA GLN A 270 -6.50 -13.09 -28.80
C GLN A 270 -6.79 -11.86 -29.65
N LYS A 271 -7.90 -11.93 -30.44
CA LYS A 271 -8.46 -10.78 -31.13
C LYS A 271 -8.90 -9.76 -30.11
N ILE A 272 -8.32 -8.57 -30.16
CA ILE A 272 -8.64 -7.49 -29.22
C ILE A 272 -9.94 -6.84 -29.61
N ASP A 273 -10.88 -6.79 -28.67
CA ASP A 273 -12.10 -6.01 -28.76
C ASP A 273 -11.79 -4.57 -28.36
N ILE A 274 -11.81 -3.66 -29.33
CA ILE A 274 -11.44 -2.24 -29.15
C ILE A 274 -12.35 -1.58 -28.10
N GLU A 275 -13.67 -1.85 -28.11
CA GLU A 275 -14.61 -1.24 -27.19
C GLU A 275 -14.37 -1.70 -25.75
N LYS A 276 -14.06 -2.97 -25.58
CA LYS A 276 -13.73 -3.53 -24.28
C LYS A 276 -12.43 -2.94 -23.73
N GLU A 277 -11.39 -2.83 -24.57
CA GLU A 277 -10.12 -2.24 -24.18
C GLU A 277 -10.23 -0.74 -23.94
N LEU A 278 -11.02 -0.01 -24.70
CA LEU A 278 -11.31 1.40 -24.47
C LEU A 278 -11.91 1.63 -23.09
N LYS A 279 -12.96 0.86 -22.74
CA LYS A 279 -13.57 0.95 -21.41
C LYS A 279 -12.57 0.67 -20.28
N ARG A 280 -11.72 -0.34 -20.46
CA ARG A 280 -10.67 -0.67 -19.48
C ARG A 280 -9.64 0.44 -19.36
N PHE A 281 -9.21 1.02 -20.49
CA PHE A 281 -8.25 2.12 -20.48
C PHE A 281 -8.82 3.37 -19.80
N ILE A 282 -10.07 3.71 -20.08
CA ILE A 282 -10.78 4.82 -19.43
C ILE A 282 -10.82 4.61 -17.91
N GLU A 283 -11.14 3.40 -17.43
CA GLU A 283 -11.15 3.10 -15.99
C GLU A 283 -9.74 3.18 -15.37
N ILE A 284 -8.71 2.70 -16.06
CA ILE A 284 -7.32 2.80 -15.60
C ILE A 284 -6.90 4.27 -15.51
N GLU A 285 -7.19 5.07 -16.53
CA GLU A 285 -6.83 6.50 -16.56
C GLU A 285 -7.56 7.29 -15.47
N LYS A 286 -8.86 7.03 -15.30
CA LYS A 286 -9.68 7.58 -14.22
C LYS A 286 -9.09 7.27 -12.85
N ASN A 287 -8.76 6.01 -12.60
CA ASN A 287 -8.17 5.58 -11.33
C ASN A 287 -6.78 6.20 -11.13
N ARG A 288 -5.99 6.35 -12.19
CA ARG A 288 -4.68 7.03 -12.16
C ARG A 288 -4.83 8.49 -11.75
N GLN A 289 -5.78 9.24 -12.35
CA GLN A 289 -6.04 10.64 -12.01
C GLN A 289 -6.55 10.77 -10.58
N LEU A 290 -7.48 9.91 -10.16
CA LEU A 290 -7.98 9.89 -8.77
C LEU A 290 -6.87 9.58 -7.76
N ASN A 291 -5.98 8.65 -8.05
CA ASN A 291 -4.84 8.37 -7.20
C ASN A 291 -3.92 9.59 -7.08
N ASN A 292 -3.70 10.32 -8.16
CA ASN A 292 -2.94 11.56 -8.16
C ASN A 292 -3.57 12.63 -7.27
N PHE A 293 -4.89 12.84 -7.37
CA PHE A 293 -5.62 13.75 -6.49
C PHE A 293 -5.55 13.28 -5.04
N SER A 294 -5.63 11.99 -4.77
CA SER A 294 -5.49 11.41 -3.44
C SER A 294 -4.14 11.74 -2.81
N ILE A 295 -3.05 11.61 -3.56
CA ILE A 295 -1.69 11.92 -3.10
C ILE A 295 -1.57 13.41 -2.75
N ILE A 296 -2.04 14.30 -3.63
CA ILE A 296 -1.98 15.75 -3.42
C ILE A 296 -2.82 16.15 -2.21
N PHE A 297 -4.02 15.60 -2.10
CA PHE A 297 -4.94 15.89 -1.01
C PHE A 297 -4.36 15.44 0.34
N TYR A 298 -3.87 14.19 0.42
CA TYR A 298 -3.20 13.69 1.62
C TYR A 298 -1.97 14.54 2.00
N LYS A 299 -1.12 14.91 1.03
CA LYS A 299 0.06 15.74 1.27
C LYS A 299 -0.31 17.09 1.91
N ARG A 300 -1.36 17.74 1.40
CA ARG A 300 -1.87 18.99 1.97
C ARG A 300 -2.38 18.81 3.40
N LEU A 301 -3.11 17.74 3.69
CA LEU A 301 -3.57 17.44 5.05
C LEU A 301 -2.39 17.23 5.99
N LYS A 302 -1.38 16.43 5.55
CA LYS A 302 -0.18 16.17 6.35
C LYS A 302 0.61 17.44 6.67
N GLN A 303 0.70 18.40 5.75
CA GLN A 303 1.37 19.69 5.98
C GLN A 303 0.70 20.55 7.07
N ASN A 304 -0.62 20.36 7.27
CA ASN A 304 -1.41 21.09 8.26
C ASN A 304 -1.62 20.29 9.57
N THR A 305 -0.87 19.23 9.77
CA THR A 305 -0.95 18.34 10.94
C THR A 305 0.35 18.43 11.72
N VAL A 306 0.27 18.64 13.03
CA VAL A 306 1.42 18.62 13.93
C VAL A 306 1.79 17.17 14.22
N ILE A 307 3.04 16.81 13.96
CA ILE A 307 3.55 15.44 14.16
C ILE A 307 4.87 15.51 14.93
N ASN A 308 4.89 14.93 16.12
CA ASN A 308 6.07 14.79 16.98
C ASN A 308 6.48 13.32 17.02
N ASP A 309 7.71 12.98 16.57
CA ASP A 309 8.28 11.62 16.56
C ASP A 309 9.27 11.50 17.73
N TYR A 310 9.12 10.44 18.57
CA TYR A 310 9.89 10.21 19.82
C TYR A 310 10.86 9.04 19.69
#